data_6597134e567d81b7fadcf5caf3fc2d52
#
_entry.id   6597134e567d81b7fadcf5caf3fc2d52
#
_cell.length_a   1.000
_cell.length_b   1.000
_cell.length_c   1.000
_cell.angle_alpha   90.00
_cell.angle_beta   90.00
_cell.angle_gamma   90.00
#
_symmetry.space_group_name_H-M   'P 1'
#
loop_
_entity.id
_entity.type
_entity.pdbx_description
1 polymer ?
#
loop_
_entity_poly.entity_id
_entity_poly.type
_entity_poly.pdbx_seq_one_letter_code
_entity_poly.pdbx_strand_id
1 'polypeptide(L)'
;MIKKVIGTIIFFLFVSSANAAEPTVSSDWLNKNLNSPNVFVLDIRNKLDGGGYDAFKKEHIPGSVHSDYLGAGWRTTIKGVVGQFPGTKALSQLIGGLGVDNQKHVVIVYGGVSSLDFGSAARVYWTFKTIGHENVSILN
;
A
#
# COMPACT_ATOMS: atom_id res chain seq x y z
N MET A 1 -26.15 -7.13 60.30
CA MET A 1 -26.39 -6.27 59.13
C MET A 1 -25.19 -6.31 58.21
N ILE A 2 -25.27 -7.04 57.14
CA ILE A 2 -24.17 -7.16 56.12
C ILE A 2 -24.48 -6.16 55.02
N LYS A 3 -23.66 -5.10 54.91
CA LYS A 3 -23.76 -4.13 53.82
C LYS A 3 -23.11 -4.73 52.55
N LYS A 4 -23.93 -5.05 51.54
CA LYS A 4 -23.46 -5.43 50.20
C LYS A 4 -22.95 -4.18 49.51
N VAL A 5 -21.64 -4.12 49.24
CA VAL A 5 -21.05 -3.11 48.38
C VAL A 5 -21.11 -3.68 46.93
N ILE A 6 -21.99 -3.12 46.12
CA ILE A 6 -22.07 -3.42 44.69
C ILE A 6 -21.05 -2.52 43.98
N GLY A 7 -19.91 -3.09 43.60
CA GLY A 7 -18.91 -2.40 42.79
C GLY A 7 -19.36 -2.38 41.33
N THR A 8 -19.67 -1.21 40.81
CA THR A 8 -19.95 -1.00 39.38
C THR A 8 -18.62 -1.00 38.61
N ILE A 9 -18.38 -2.06 37.84
CA ILE A 9 -17.24 -2.13 36.92
C ILE A 9 -17.64 -1.33 35.65
N ILE A 10 -17.05 -0.15 35.48
CA ILE A 10 -17.18 0.64 34.25
C ILE A 10 -16.18 0.08 33.23
N PHE A 11 -16.69 -0.60 32.20
CA PHE A 11 -15.90 -1.09 31.08
C PHE A 11 -15.72 0.05 30.08
N PHE A 12 -14.53 0.65 30.06
CA PHE A 12 -14.16 1.62 29.03
C PHE A 12 -13.89 0.88 27.72
N LEU A 13 -14.84 0.93 26.79
CA LEU A 13 -14.63 0.53 25.40
C LEU A 13 -13.77 1.60 24.72
N PHE A 14 -12.49 1.32 24.56
CA PHE A 14 -11.64 2.09 23.64
C PHE A 14 -12.05 1.75 22.20
N VAL A 15 -12.88 2.60 21.60
CA VAL A 15 -13.13 2.55 20.16
C VAL A 15 -11.90 3.17 19.48
N SER A 16 -10.96 2.33 19.03
CA SER A 16 -9.91 2.74 18.11
C SER A 16 -10.57 3.07 16.77
N SER A 17 -10.72 4.33 16.46
CA SER A 17 -11.08 4.77 15.10
C SER A 17 -9.91 4.41 14.19
N ALA A 18 -10.05 3.36 13.39
CA ALA A 18 -9.16 3.10 12.28
C ALA A 18 -9.42 4.21 11.24
N ASN A 19 -8.65 5.29 11.30
CA ASN A 19 -8.66 6.28 10.23
C ASN A 19 -7.95 5.64 9.03
N ALA A 20 -8.67 5.43 7.94
CA ALA A 20 -8.08 5.10 6.66
C ALA A 20 -7.08 6.19 6.26
N ALA A 21 -5.95 5.79 5.66
CA ALA A 21 -4.98 6.77 5.18
C ALA A 21 -5.56 7.65 4.07
N GLU A 22 -5.08 8.88 3.97
CA GLU A 22 -5.43 9.78 2.86
C GLU A 22 -5.03 9.13 1.52
N PRO A 23 -5.84 9.28 0.46
CA PRO A 23 -5.56 8.66 -0.84
C PRO A 23 -4.21 9.08 -1.46
N THR A 24 -3.75 10.28 -1.15
CA THR A 24 -2.45 10.80 -1.58
C THR A 24 -1.65 11.38 -0.42
N VAL A 25 -0.33 11.29 -0.48
CA VAL A 25 0.58 11.95 0.46
C VAL A 25 1.63 12.76 -0.31
N SER A 26 2.06 13.87 0.26
CA SER A 26 3.10 14.70 -0.34
C SER A 26 4.50 14.13 -0.11
N SER A 27 5.47 14.57 -0.91
CA SER A 27 6.89 14.29 -0.71
C SER A 27 7.38 14.74 0.68
N ASP A 28 6.90 15.90 1.17
CA ASP A 28 7.23 16.39 2.50
C ASP A 28 6.70 15.46 3.61
N TRP A 29 5.48 14.96 3.45
CA TRP A 29 4.93 13.98 4.38
C TRP A 29 5.77 12.70 4.39
N LEU A 30 6.10 12.17 3.21
CA LEU A 30 6.92 10.96 3.10
C LEU A 30 8.30 11.16 3.71
N ASN A 31 8.97 12.28 3.42
CA ASN A 31 10.29 12.58 3.97
C ASN A 31 10.29 12.60 5.52
N LYS A 32 9.25 13.18 6.13
CA LYS A 32 9.11 13.20 7.60
C LYS A 32 8.83 11.83 8.21
N ASN A 33 8.25 10.91 7.45
CA ASN A 33 7.82 9.59 7.92
C ASN A 33 8.67 8.43 7.38
N LEU A 34 9.68 8.70 6.57
CA LEU A 34 10.46 7.69 5.86
C LEU A 34 11.14 6.66 6.79
N ASN A 35 11.55 7.09 7.97
CA ASN A 35 12.18 6.24 8.97
C ASN A 35 11.18 5.55 9.93
N SER A 36 9.88 5.76 9.72
CA SER A 36 8.86 5.07 10.52
C SER A 36 8.82 3.57 10.16
N PRO A 37 8.86 2.66 11.14
CA PRO A 37 8.80 1.23 10.87
C PRO A 37 7.46 0.79 10.24
N ASN A 38 6.44 1.64 10.33
CA ASN A 38 5.12 1.37 9.77
C ASN A 38 4.92 1.92 8.35
N VAL A 39 5.85 2.73 7.83
CA VAL A 39 5.79 3.19 6.44
C VAL A 39 6.52 2.21 5.53
N PHE A 40 5.86 1.82 4.44
CA PHE A 40 6.41 0.95 3.41
C PHE A 40 6.33 1.64 2.06
N VAL A 41 7.47 1.94 1.46
CA VAL A 41 7.54 2.61 0.16
C VAL A 41 7.61 1.57 -0.95
N LEU A 42 6.58 1.53 -1.80
CA LEU A 42 6.43 0.60 -2.90
C LEU A 42 6.66 1.31 -4.23
N ASP A 43 7.78 1.04 -4.87
CA ASP A 43 8.11 1.58 -6.20
C ASP A 43 7.59 0.63 -7.29
N ILE A 44 6.64 1.13 -8.09
CA ILE A 44 5.97 0.34 -9.13
C ILE A 44 6.43 0.68 -10.55
N ARG A 45 7.51 1.46 -10.70
CA ARG A 45 8.03 1.82 -12.01
C ARG A 45 8.27 0.58 -12.88
N ASN A 46 7.92 0.69 -14.15
CA ASN A 46 8.12 -0.36 -15.15
C ASN A 46 8.91 0.20 -16.33
N LYS A 47 9.30 -0.63 -17.30
CA LYS A 47 10.14 -0.19 -18.44
C LYS A 47 9.49 0.89 -19.30
N LEU A 48 8.18 0.90 -19.40
CA LEU A 48 7.45 1.89 -20.20
C LEU A 48 7.30 3.22 -19.43
N ASP A 49 7.14 3.12 -18.11
CA ASP A 49 6.88 4.24 -17.22
C ASP A 49 7.99 4.33 -16.16
N GLY A 50 8.91 5.28 -16.32
CA GLY A 50 9.96 5.54 -15.34
C GLY A 50 11.17 4.60 -15.38
N GLY A 51 11.31 3.76 -16.42
CA GLY A 51 12.54 2.98 -16.70
C GLY A 51 12.72 1.69 -15.88
N GLY A 52 11.73 1.29 -15.09
CA GLY A 52 11.69 0.00 -14.39
C GLY A 52 12.83 -0.22 -13.40
N TYR A 53 13.21 -1.49 -13.22
CA TYR A 53 14.23 -1.87 -12.23
C TYR A 53 15.61 -1.27 -12.49
N ASP A 54 15.96 -0.98 -13.74
CA ASP A 54 17.24 -0.36 -14.05
C ASP A 54 17.30 1.09 -13.60
N ALA A 55 16.19 1.82 -13.70
CA ALA A 55 16.08 3.17 -13.14
C ALA A 55 16.05 3.11 -11.61
N PHE A 56 15.31 2.15 -11.02
CA PHE A 56 15.27 1.93 -9.58
C PHE A 56 16.67 1.68 -8.98
N LYS A 57 17.49 0.86 -9.62
CA LYS A 57 18.88 0.62 -9.17
C LYS A 57 19.75 1.88 -9.18
N LYS A 58 19.51 2.79 -10.11
CA LYS A 58 20.27 4.05 -10.20
C LYS A 58 19.83 5.07 -9.17
N GLU A 59 18.52 5.19 -8.99
CA GLU A 59 17.93 6.20 -8.11
C GLU A 59 16.55 5.72 -7.61
N HIS A 60 16.38 5.69 -6.31
CA HIS A 60 15.12 5.34 -5.65
C HIS A 60 15.03 6.00 -4.27
N ILE A 61 13.83 6.06 -3.72
CA ILE A 61 13.61 6.53 -2.35
C ILE A 61 14.25 5.54 -1.38
N PRO A 62 15.10 5.99 -0.44
CA PRO A 62 15.77 5.10 0.51
C PRO A 62 14.79 4.15 1.22
N GLY A 63 15.13 2.86 1.26
CA GLY A 63 14.29 1.83 1.88
C GLY A 63 13.08 1.38 1.06
N SER A 64 12.87 1.93 -0.14
CA SER A 64 11.79 1.46 -1.01
C SER A 64 12.06 0.07 -1.57
N VAL A 65 10.98 -0.66 -1.83
CA VAL A 65 10.98 -1.97 -2.47
C VAL A 65 10.37 -1.84 -3.86
N HIS A 66 11.06 -2.37 -4.87
CA HIS A 66 10.59 -2.35 -6.25
C HIS A 66 9.71 -3.57 -6.57
N SER A 67 8.59 -3.29 -7.23
CA SER A 67 7.68 -4.32 -7.73
C SER A 67 7.08 -3.86 -9.06
N ASP A 68 7.67 -4.29 -10.18
CA ASP A 68 7.28 -3.89 -11.53
C ASP A 68 5.77 -4.06 -11.78
N TYR A 69 5.06 -2.97 -12.08
CA TYR A 69 3.61 -3.00 -12.28
C TYR A 69 3.17 -3.95 -13.40
N LEU A 70 3.96 -4.07 -14.47
CA LEU A 70 3.61 -4.91 -15.62
C LEU A 70 3.99 -6.38 -15.42
N GLY A 71 5.08 -6.65 -14.70
CA GLY A 71 5.69 -7.97 -14.61
C GLY A 71 5.50 -8.71 -13.30
N ALA A 72 5.23 -8.00 -12.19
CA ALA A 72 5.23 -8.63 -10.85
C ALA A 72 3.94 -9.40 -10.50
N GLY A 73 2.86 -9.28 -11.29
CA GLY A 73 1.61 -9.98 -11.00
C GLY A 73 0.50 -9.09 -10.42
N TRP A 74 0.62 -7.76 -10.48
CA TRP A 74 -0.45 -6.82 -10.09
C TRP A 74 -1.69 -6.94 -10.96
N ARG A 75 -1.54 -7.53 -12.13
CA ARG A 75 -2.60 -7.83 -13.10
C ARG A 75 -2.28 -9.12 -13.83
N THR A 76 -3.30 -9.76 -14.40
CA THR A 76 -3.17 -11.01 -15.13
C THR A 76 -3.96 -11.01 -16.43
N THR A 77 -3.83 -12.07 -17.20
CA THR A 77 -4.63 -12.31 -18.40
C THR A 77 -5.57 -13.50 -18.17
N ILE A 78 -6.87 -13.29 -18.32
CA ILE A 78 -7.89 -14.35 -18.19
C ILE A 78 -8.64 -14.46 -19.50
N LYS A 79 -8.67 -15.64 -20.10
CA LYS A 79 -9.35 -15.94 -21.39
C LYS A 79 -8.94 -14.94 -22.50
N GLY A 80 -7.67 -14.59 -22.56
CA GLY A 80 -7.14 -13.64 -23.56
C GLY A 80 -7.35 -12.16 -23.23
N VAL A 81 -8.08 -11.82 -22.16
CA VAL A 81 -8.30 -10.44 -21.72
C VAL A 81 -7.21 -10.04 -20.74
N VAL A 82 -6.38 -9.07 -21.15
CA VAL A 82 -5.28 -8.54 -20.32
C VAL A 82 -5.79 -7.58 -19.25
N GLY A 83 -4.99 -7.38 -18.19
CA GLY A 83 -5.29 -6.38 -17.15
C GLY A 83 -6.35 -6.81 -16.14
N GLN A 84 -6.68 -8.10 -16.08
CA GLN A 84 -7.65 -8.64 -15.13
C GLN A 84 -7.11 -8.68 -13.70
N PHE A 85 -8.02 -8.68 -12.73
CA PHE A 85 -7.71 -8.84 -11.31
C PHE A 85 -7.22 -10.27 -11.05
N PRO A 86 -6.02 -10.47 -10.46
CA PRO A 86 -5.44 -11.81 -10.27
C PRO A 86 -6.13 -12.68 -9.24
N GLY A 87 -7.01 -12.09 -8.44
CA GLY A 87 -7.66 -12.72 -7.31
C GLY A 87 -6.91 -12.48 -5.99
N THR A 88 -7.68 -12.50 -4.89
CA THR A 88 -7.18 -12.14 -3.54
C THR A 88 -6.01 -13.01 -3.10
N LYS A 89 -6.05 -14.32 -3.36
CA LYS A 89 -4.98 -15.23 -2.95
C LYS A 89 -3.63 -14.88 -3.61
N ALA A 90 -3.62 -14.67 -4.92
CA ALA A 90 -2.40 -14.34 -5.66
C ALA A 90 -1.83 -12.99 -5.21
N LEU A 91 -2.69 -12.00 -5.01
CA LEU A 91 -2.29 -10.67 -4.54
C LEU A 91 -1.80 -10.70 -3.09
N SER A 92 -2.43 -11.44 -2.19
CA SER A 92 -1.92 -11.60 -0.82
C SER A 92 -0.54 -12.26 -0.78
N GLN A 93 -0.27 -13.21 -1.66
CA GLN A 93 1.05 -13.82 -1.80
C GLN A 93 2.09 -12.84 -2.35
N LEU A 94 1.74 -12.06 -3.38
CA LEU A 94 2.61 -11.02 -3.93
C LEU A 94 2.95 -9.97 -2.86
N ILE A 95 1.95 -9.40 -2.23
CA ILE A 95 2.08 -8.29 -1.29
C ILE A 95 2.82 -8.74 -0.02
N GLY A 96 2.45 -9.91 0.54
CA GLY A 96 3.17 -10.49 1.68
C GLY A 96 4.62 -10.84 1.35
N GLY A 97 4.89 -11.33 0.13
CA GLY A 97 6.25 -11.60 -0.37
C GLY A 97 7.13 -10.36 -0.48
N LEU A 98 6.53 -9.17 -0.65
CA LEU A 98 7.24 -7.88 -0.62
C LEU A 98 7.56 -7.42 0.81
N GLY A 99 6.99 -8.04 1.83
CA GLY A 99 7.18 -7.66 3.23
C GLY A 99 6.08 -6.72 3.78
N VAL A 100 4.96 -6.60 3.08
CA VAL A 100 3.82 -5.81 3.55
C VAL A 100 2.93 -6.66 4.45
N ASP A 101 2.69 -6.19 5.65
CA ASP A 101 1.70 -6.72 6.59
C ASP A 101 0.54 -5.71 6.80
N ASN A 102 -0.46 -6.09 7.59
CA ASN A 102 -1.66 -5.28 7.82
C ASN A 102 -1.40 -3.99 8.62
N GLN A 103 -0.23 -3.81 9.20
CA GLN A 103 0.12 -2.62 9.98
C GLN A 103 0.86 -1.57 9.17
N LYS A 104 1.33 -1.92 7.97
CA LYS A 104 2.08 -1.01 7.11
C LYS A 104 1.18 0.02 6.45
N HIS A 105 1.62 1.28 6.46
CA HIS A 105 1.12 2.30 5.56
C HIS A 105 1.91 2.24 4.26
N VAL A 106 1.32 1.72 3.21
CA VAL A 106 1.97 1.58 1.91
C VAL A 106 1.89 2.91 1.16
N VAL A 107 3.04 3.43 0.74
CA VAL A 107 3.14 4.62 -0.12
C VAL A 107 3.60 4.15 -1.50
N ILE A 108 2.71 4.28 -2.48
CA ILE A 108 2.96 3.87 -3.87
C ILE A 108 3.72 4.97 -4.59
N VAL A 109 4.87 4.62 -5.15
CA VAL A 109 5.72 5.50 -5.98
C VAL A 109 5.67 5.03 -7.42
N TYR A 110 5.44 5.95 -8.32
CA TYR A 110 5.38 5.73 -9.76
C TYR A 110 6.34 6.68 -10.49
N GLY A 111 6.48 6.58 -11.81
CA GLY A 111 7.48 7.34 -12.56
C GLY A 111 7.20 8.83 -12.68
N GLY A 112 5.93 9.24 -12.61
CA GLY A 112 5.51 10.63 -12.77
C GLY A 112 5.60 11.12 -14.23
N VAL A 113 5.64 10.22 -15.20
CA VAL A 113 5.92 10.57 -16.62
C VAL A 113 4.67 10.78 -17.46
N SER A 114 3.52 10.26 -17.04
CA SER A 114 2.27 10.38 -17.79
C SER A 114 1.03 10.11 -16.95
N SER A 115 -0.16 10.44 -17.51
CA SER A 115 -1.45 10.07 -16.90
C SER A 115 -1.67 8.55 -16.86
N LEU A 116 -1.13 7.79 -17.81
CA LEU A 116 -1.21 6.34 -17.82
C LEU A 116 -0.38 5.72 -16.70
N ASP A 117 0.77 6.29 -16.41
CA ASP A 117 1.63 5.92 -15.31
C ASP A 117 0.93 6.17 -13.95
N PHE A 118 0.28 7.32 -13.78
CA PHE A 118 -0.60 7.56 -12.64
C PHE A 118 -1.75 6.54 -12.56
N GLY A 119 -2.31 6.15 -13.71
CA GLY A 119 -3.32 5.08 -13.80
C GLY A 119 -2.82 3.74 -13.26
N SER A 120 -1.54 3.43 -13.45
CA SER A 120 -0.90 2.24 -12.85
C SER A 120 -0.85 2.35 -11.31
N ALA A 121 -0.49 3.51 -10.78
CA ALA A 121 -0.50 3.78 -9.34
C ALA A 121 -1.92 3.70 -8.76
N ALA A 122 -2.91 4.30 -9.43
CA ALA A 122 -4.31 4.24 -9.04
C ALA A 122 -4.84 2.79 -9.05
N ARG A 123 -4.41 1.96 -10.01
CA ARG A 123 -4.79 0.54 -10.05
C ARG A 123 -4.18 -0.25 -8.89
N VAL A 124 -2.93 -0.01 -8.52
CA VAL A 124 -2.30 -0.66 -7.37
C VAL A 124 -2.96 -0.21 -6.07
N TYR A 125 -3.26 1.09 -5.92
CA TYR A 125 -4.03 1.63 -4.80
C TYR A 125 -5.39 0.92 -4.67
N TRP A 126 -6.16 0.86 -5.76
CA TRP A 126 -7.44 0.14 -5.80
C TRP A 126 -7.28 -1.34 -5.43
N THR A 127 -6.20 -1.97 -5.85
CA THR A 127 -5.91 -3.37 -5.52
C THR A 127 -5.76 -3.58 -4.02
N PHE A 128 -4.99 -2.72 -3.33
CA PHE A 128 -4.86 -2.75 -1.87
C PHE A 128 -6.22 -2.59 -1.17
N LYS A 129 -7.00 -1.58 -1.58
CA LYS A 129 -8.34 -1.35 -1.03
C LYS A 129 -9.27 -2.55 -1.25
N THR A 130 -9.24 -3.17 -2.42
CA THR A 130 -10.08 -4.32 -2.77
C THR A 130 -9.78 -5.55 -1.91
N ILE A 131 -8.54 -5.75 -1.49
CA ILE A 131 -8.17 -6.86 -0.61
C ILE A 131 -8.28 -6.52 0.88
N GLY A 132 -8.77 -5.33 1.23
CA GLY A 132 -9.02 -4.89 2.61
C GLY A 132 -7.85 -4.20 3.29
N HIS A 133 -6.80 -3.81 2.57
CA HIS A 133 -5.68 -3.05 3.11
C HIS A 133 -5.97 -1.55 3.01
N GLU A 134 -6.43 -0.95 4.12
CA GLU A 134 -6.91 0.43 4.16
C GLU A 134 -5.78 1.48 4.21
N ASN A 135 -4.62 1.13 4.77
CA ASN A 135 -3.49 2.05 4.94
C ASN A 135 -2.62 2.11 3.68
N VAL A 136 -3.13 2.75 2.64
CA VAL A 136 -2.42 2.92 1.38
C VAL A 136 -2.63 4.32 0.82
N SER A 137 -1.57 4.90 0.26
CA SER A 137 -1.56 6.23 -0.39
C SER A 137 -0.70 6.20 -1.65
N ILE A 138 -0.96 7.13 -2.55
CA ILE A 138 -0.11 7.40 -3.72
C ILE A 138 0.76 8.63 -3.39
N LEU A 139 2.05 8.58 -3.69
CA LEU A 139 2.94 9.73 -3.58
C LEU A 139 2.58 10.77 -4.65
N ASN A 140 2.33 12.02 -4.22
CA ASN A 140 1.99 13.15 -5.09
C ASN A 140 3.07 14.24 -5.01
#